data_39349bc8833a81f5210c3a16065c3bc5
#
_entry.id   39349bc8833a81f5210c3a16065c3bc5
#
_cell.length_a   1.000
_cell.length_b   1.000
_cell.length_c   1.000
_cell.angle_alpha   90.00
_cell.angle_beta   90.00
_cell.angle_gamma   90.00
#
_symmetry.space_group_name_H-M   'P 1'
#
loop_
_entity.id
_entity.type
_entity.pdbx_description
1 polymer ?
#
loop_
_entity_poly.entity_id
_entity_poly.type
_entity_poly.pdbx_seq_one_letter_code
_entity_poly.pdbx_strand_id
1 'polypeptide(L)'
;FRFKIPNNAKAILVYSSFIILSGSVANMLLDIDKTMLNQYIEIKNLSYYSVAIFIATVIAVPSRAMHQITYPITAKLMIENKYDELNDLYKKSSITLQIIGGLVYVGILVNINQLYLLLPDNYRGGIFVVFVIGLSKYFDLILGNNNSIIFNSKYYRAVLFLGLLLGFFAVTLNMIF
;
A
#
# COMPACT_ATOMS: atom_id res chain seq x y z
N PHE A 1 26.76 -14.00 23.77
CA PHE A 1 25.50 -14.30 23.09
C PHE A 1 25.60 -15.70 22.47
N ARG A 2 24.91 -16.72 23.00
CA ARG A 2 24.80 -18.03 22.36
C ARG A 2 23.54 -17.97 21.45
N PHE A 3 23.72 -17.96 20.15
CA PHE A 3 22.64 -18.15 19.19
C PHE A 3 22.07 -19.57 19.35
N LYS A 4 20.90 -19.69 19.96
CA LYS A 4 20.13 -20.93 19.94
C LYS A 4 19.17 -20.87 18.74
N ILE A 5 19.37 -21.74 17.78
CA ILE A 5 18.42 -21.91 16.66
C ILE A 5 17.11 -22.46 17.25
N PRO A 6 15.97 -21.78 17.09
CA PRO A 6 14.70 -22.26 17.61
C PRO A 6 14.27 -23.55 16.89
N ASN A 7 13.59 -24.46 17.60
CA ASN A 7 13.11 -25.73 17.05
C ASN A 7 12.19 -25.56 15.82
N ASN A 8 11.61 -24.37 15.66
CA ASN A 8 10.69 -24.00 14.57
C ASN A 8 11.38 -23.20 13.44
N ALA A 9 12.72 -23.22 13.34
CA ALA A 9 13.48 -22.41 12.38
C ALA A 9 12.98 -22.60 10.93
N LYS A 10 12.66 -23.84 10.52
CA LYS A 10 12.12 -24.14 9.19
C LYS A 10 10.77 -23.44 8.94
N ALA A 11 9.88 -23.48 9.91
CA ALA A 11 8.57 -22.82 9.79
C ALA A 11 8.71 -21.29 9.70
N ILE A 12 9.61 -20.73 10.51
CA ILE A 12 9.92 -19.30 10.48
C ILE A 12 10.50 -18.89 9.12
N LEU A 13 11.45 -19.65 8.59
CA LEU A 13 12.04 -19.38 7.27
C LEU A 13 11.00 -19.44 6.14
N VAL A 14 10.16 -20.48 6.13
CA VAL A 14 9.08 -20.61 5.14
C VAL A 14 8.12 -19.43 5.24
N TYR A 15 7.67 -19.07 6.43
CA TYR A 15 6.77 -17.94 6.64
C TYR A 15 7.40 -16.62 6.19
N SER A 16 8.65 -16.35 6.60
CA SER A 16 9.38 -15.13 6.24
C SER A 16 9.62 -15.05 4.73
N SER A 17 9.95 -16.15 4.06
CA SER A 17 10.13 -16.15 2.60
C SER A 17 8.84 -15.83 1.86
N PHE A 18 7.69 -16.34 2.31
CA PHE A 18 6.39 -15.98 1.72
C PHE A 18 6.06 -14.50 1.90
N ILE A 19 6.34 -13.91 3.06
CA ILE A 19 6.11 -12.48 3.31
C ILE A 19 7.03 -11.62 2.44
N ILE A 20 8.33 -11.96 2.37
CA ILE A 20 9.29 -11.23 1.54
C ILE A 20 8.88 -11.30 0.06
N LEU A 21 8.54 -12.48 -0.44
CA LEU A 21 8.09 -12.65 -1.82
C LEU A 21 6.81 -11.85 -2.09
N SER A 22 5.82 -11.92 -1.21
CA SER A 22 4.57 -11.16 -1.36
C SER A 22 4.81 -9.65 -1.36
N GLY A 23 5.68 -9.16 -0.48
CA GLY A 23 6.07 -7.75 -0.43
C GLY A 23 6.85 -7.32 -1.67
N SER A 24 7.74 -8.18 -2.18
CA SER A 24 8.49 -7.92 -3.43
C SER A 24 7.55 -7.83 -4.64
N VAL A 25 6.60 -8.74 -4.77
CA VAL A 25 5.59 -8.72 -5.84
C VAL A 25 4.75 -7.44 -5.75
N ALA A 26 4.32 -7.03 -4.55
CA ALA A 26 3.55 -5.80 -4.36
C ALA A 26 4.34 -4.55 -4.78
N ASN A 27 5.63 -4.47 -4.45
CA ASN A 27 6.49 -3.37 -4.88
C ASN A 27 6.73 -3.38 -6.39
N MET A 28 6.97 -4.56 -6.98
CA MET A 28 7.12 -4.70 -8.43
C MET A 28 5.88 -4.21 -9.19
N LEU A 29 4.68 -4.49 -8.66
CA LEU A 29 3.43 -4.01 -9.24
C LEU A 29 3.32 -2.49 -9.27
N LEU A 30 3.81 -1.81 -8.24
CA LEU A 30 3.80 -0.35 -8.17
C LEU A 30 4.80 0.30 -9.14
N ASP A 31 5.86 -0.42 -9.50
CA ASP A 31 6.91 0.11 -10.37
C ASP A 31 6.78 -0.35 -11.83
N ILE A 32 6.00 -1.40 -12.10
CA ILE A 32 5.84 -1.95 -13.45
C ILE A 32 5.19 -0.92 -14.38
N ASP A 33 4.19 -0.19 -13.89
CA ASP A 33 3.51 0.86 -14.64
C ASP A 33 4.48 1.96 -15.06
N LYS A 34 5.34 2.41 -14.13
CA LYS A 34 6.37 3.43 -14.43
C LYS A 34 7.38 2.93 -15.46
N THR A 35 7.78 1.66 -15.35
CA THR A 35 8.75 1.05 -16.27
C THR A 35 8.16 0.92 -17.67
N MET A 36 6.90 0.52 -17.78
CA MET A 36 6.22 0.41 -19.06
C MET A 36 5.92 1.79 -19.67
N LEU A 37 5.46 2.75 -18.87
CA LEU A 37 5.25 4.13 -19.32
C LEU A 37 6.55 4.75 -19.88
N ASN A 38 7.70 4.47 -19.26
CA ASN A 38 9.00 4.99 -19.74
C ASN A 38 9.40 4.48 -21.13
N GLN A 39 8.83 3.38 -21.60
CA GLN A 39 9.08 2.86 -22.95
C GLN A 39 8.21 3.51 -24.03
N TYR A 40 7.06 4.04 -23.67
CA TYR A 40 6.04 4.54 -24.60
C TYR A 40 5.80 6.04 -24.53
N ILE A 41 6.23 6.70 -23.45
CA ILE A 41 5.96 8.11 -23.20
C ILE A 41 7.27 8.90 -23.02
N GLU A 42 7.29 10.14 -23.52
CA GLU A 42 8.41 11.05 -23.30
C GLU A 42 8.74 11.26 -21.83
N ILE A 43 10.02 11.39 -21.50
CA ILE A 43 10.54 11.59 -20.13
C ILE A 43 9.83 12.73 -19.39
N LYS A 44 9.41 13.77 -20.11
CA LYS A 44 8.69 14.91 -19.56
C LYS A 44 7.35 14.48 -18.93
N ASN A 45 6.59 13.63 -19.60
CA ASN A 45 5.30 13.14 -19.13
C ASN A 45 5.46 12.18 -17.95
N LEU A 46 6.54 11.40 -17.93
CA LEU A 46 6.90 10.55 -16.80
C LEU A 46 7.21 11.37 -15.54
N SER A 47 7.82 12.56 -15.71
CA SER A 47 8.08 13.48 -14.58
C SER A 47 6.79 13.98 -13.94
N TYR A 48 5.80 14.37 -14.73
CA TYR A 48 4.47 14.76 -14.22
C TYR A 48 3.80 13.63 -13.45
N TYR A 49 3.83 12.43 -14.01
CA TYR A 49 3.25 11.24 -13.39
C TYR A 49 3.92 10.91 -12.06
N SER A 50 5.25 10.94 -12.00
CA SER A 50 6.01 10.64 -10.78
C SER A 50 5.72 11.64 -9.66
N VAL A 51 5.64 12.93 -9.97
CA VAL A 51 5.29 13.98 -9.01
C VAL A 51 3.85 13.80 -8.52
N ALA A 52 2.92 13.50 -9.40
CA ALA A 52 1.53 13.25 -9.03
C ALA A 52 1.40 12.05 -8.08
N ILE A 53 2.12 10.94 -8.34
CA ILE A 53 2.18 9.80 -7.42
C ILE A 53 2.75 10.22 -6.07
N PHE A 54 3.83 11.00 -6.06
CA PHE A 54 4.45 11.45 -4.82
C PHE A 54 3.46 12.25 -3.96
N ILE A 55 2.75 13.20 -4.54
CA ILE A 55 1.70 13.96 -3.85
C ILE A 55 0.61 13.02 -3.31
N ALA A 56 0.13 12.09 -4.13
CA ALA A 56 -0.90 11.15 -3.74
C ALA A 56 -0.46 10.18 -2.62
N THR A 57 0.82 9.82 -2.56
CA THR A 57 1.33 8.90 -1.51
C THR A 57 1.32 9.52 -0.11
N VAL A 58 1.25 10.84 0.02
CA VAL A 58 1.09 11.53 1.31
C VAL A 58 -0.20 11.10 2.02
N ILE A 59 -1.25 10.78 1.27
CA ILE A 59 -2.53 10.29 1.80
C ILE A 59 -2.34 8.98 2.59
N ALA A 60 -1.38 8.15 2.21
CA ALA A 60 -1.10 6.87 2.87
C ALA A 60 -0.21 6.98 4.13
N VAL A 61 0.32 8.16 4.47
CA VAL A 61 1.20 8.34 5.63
C VAL A 61 0.54 7.93 6.96
N PRO A 62 -0.73 8.29 7.24
CA PRO A 62 -1.41 7.87 8.47
C PRO A 62 -1.52 6.35 8.62
N SER A 63 -1.68 5.63 7.50
CA SER A 63 -1.74 4.17 7.49
C SER A 63 -0.44 3.53 8.00
N ARG A 64 0.72 4.07 7.62
CA ARG A 64 2.02 3.55 8.05
C ARG A 64 2.18 3.61 9.57
N ALA A 65 1.80 4.73 10.17
CA ALA A 65 1.83 4.90 11.63
C ALA A 65 0.85 3.93 12.32
N MET A 66 -0.38 3.81 11.79
CA MET A 66 -1.39 2.89 12.31
C MET A 66 -0.90 1.44 12.26
N HIS A 67 -0.32 1.01 11.15
CA HIS A 67 0.18 -0.35 10.99
C HIS A 67 1.30 -0.70 11.98
N GLN A 68 2.22 0.23 12.27
CA GLN A 68 3.30 -0.01 13.25
C GLN A 68 2.74 -0.36 14.64
N ILE A 69 1.61 0.24 15.01
CA ILE A 69 0.96 0.01 16.31
C ILE A 69 0.07 -1.24 16.25
N THR A 70 -0.70 -1.41 15.19
CA THR A 70 -1.74 -2.44 15.12
C THR A 70 -1.20 -3.82 14.77
N TYR A 71 -0.08 -3.95 14.05
CA TYR A 71 0.48 -5.26 13.68
C TYR A 71 0.78 -6.17 14.88
N PRO A 72 1.53 -5.74 15.90
CA PRO A 72 1.81 -6.60 17.05
C PRO A 72 0.53 -6.91 17.86
N ILE A 73 -0.41 -5.96 17.95
CA ILE A 73 -1.68 -6.15 18.66
C ILE A 73 -2.52 -7.21 17.93
N THR A 74 -2.63 -7.11 16.60
CA THR A 74 -3.34 -8.09 15.77
C THR A 74 -2.77 -9.49 15.94
N ALA A 75 -1.44 -9.65 15.87
CA ALA A 75 -0.79 -10.93 16.06
C ALA A 75 -1.10 -11.54 17.43
N LYS A 76 -1.06 -10.72 18.49
CA LYS A 76 -1.39 -11.17 19.85
C LYS A 76 -2.85 -11.61 19.97
N LEU A 77 -3.80 -10.80 19.51
CA LEU A 77 -5.23 -11.10 19.57
C LEU A 77 -5.58 -12.37 18.80
N MET A 78 -4.93 -12.61 17.67
CA MET A 78 -5.12 -13.84 16.89
C MET A 78 -4.59 -15.08 17.62
N ILE A 79 -3.43 -14.99 18.28
CA ILE A 79 -2.88 -16.10 19.08
C ILE A 79 -3.79 -16.42 20.28
N GLU A 80 -4.34 -15.38 20.90
CA GLU A 80 -5.26 -15.51 22.06
C GLU A 80 -6.71 -15.88 21.64
N ASN A 81 -7.01 -16.02 20.34
CA ASN A 81 -8.34 -16.26 19.77
C ASN A 81 -9.41 -15.23 20.17
N LYS A 82 -9.00 -13.98 20.43
CA LYS A 82 -9.88 -12.87 20.83
C LYS A 82 -10.43 -12.15 19.60
N TYR A 83 -11.32 -12.83 18.88
CA TYR A 83 -11.85 -12.32 17.60
C TYR A 83 -12.76 -11.09 17.75
N ASP A 84 -13.45 -10.93 18.88
CA ASP A 84 -14.27 -9.73 19.13
C ASP A 84 -13.41 -8.48 19.30
N GLU A 85 -12.33 -8.58 20.09
CA GLU A 85 -11.36 -7.48 20.25
C GLU A 85 -10.64 -7.17 18.93
N LEU A 86 -10.36 -8.20 18.13
CA LEU A 86 -9.77 -8.05 16.80
C LEU A 86 -10.70 -7.29 15.84
N ASN A 87 -11.99 -7.61 15.84
CA ASN A 87 -12.99 -6.94 15.03
C ASN A 87 -13.17 -5.47 15.45
N ASP A 88 -13.12 -5.20 16.74
CA ASP A 88 -13.14 -3.84 17.28
C ASP A 88 -11.92 -3.03 16.87
N LEU A 89 -10.73 -3.63 16.94
CA LEU A 89 -9.49 -3.02 16.47
C LEU A 89 -9.58 -2.70 14.97
N TYR A 90 -10.09 -3.64 14.15
CA TYR A 90 -10.29 -3.45 12.73
C TYR A 90 -11.22 -2.27 12.45
N LYS A 91 -12.40 -2.23 13.05
CA LYS A 91 -13.39 -1.15 12.87
C LYS A 91 -12.84 0.20 13.28
N LYS A 92 -12.19 0.28 14.45
CA LYS A 92 -11.61 1.53 14.96
C LYS A 92 -10.48 2.03 14.06
N SER A 93 -9.59 1.15 13.62
CA SER A 93 -8.50 1.52 12.71
C SER A 93 -9.02 1.99 11.36
N SER A 94 -10.02 1.30 10.78
CA SER A 94 -10.65 1.65 9.52
C SER A 94 -11.31 3.03 9.60
N ILE A 95 -12.17 3.28 10.58
CA ILE A 95 -12.86 4.57 10.76
C ILE A 95 -11.85 5.71 10.98
N THR A 96 -10.85 5.49 11.83
CA THR A 96 -9.82 6.51 12.10
C THR A 96 -9.04 6.86 10.84
N LEU A 97 -8.61 5.85 10.08
CA LEU A 97 -7.87 6.06 8.83
C LEU A 97 -8.75 6.68 7.75
N GLN A 98 -10.03 6.34 7.68
CA GLN A 98 -10.99 6.94 6.76
C GLN A 98 -11.16 8.44 7.04
N ILE A 99 -11.31 8.84 8.29
CA ILE A 99 -11.47 10.25 8.67
C ILE A 99 -10.18 11.03 8.38
N ILE A 100 -9.03 10.57 8.89
CA ILE A 100 -7.76 11.27 8.75
C ILE A 100 -7.33 11.29 7.28
N GLY A 101 -7.41 10.15 6.60
CA GLY A 101 -7.05 10.04 5.19
C GLY A 101 -7.98 10.85 4.28
N GLY A 102 -9.27 10.87 4.60
CA GLY A 102 -10.24 11.72 3.89
C GLY A 102 -9.94 13.21 4.04
N LEU A 103 -9.60 13.67 5.25
CA LEU A 103 -9.18 15.05 5.47
C LEU A 103 -7.91 15.41 4.69
N VAL A 104 -6.90 14.51 4.69
CA VAL A 104 -5.66 14.72 3.92
C VAL A 104 -5.97 14.74 2.42
N TYR A 105 -6.77 13.80 1.92
CA TYR A 105 -7.12 13.72 0.52
C TYR A 105 -7.87 14.96 0.04
N VAL A 106 -8.91 15.37 0.75
CA VAL A 106 -9.67 16.59 0.42
C VAL A 106 -8.78 17.82 0.54
N GLY A 107 -7.94 17.89 1.59
CA GLY A 107 -6.98 18.98 1.77
C GLY A 107 -6.00 19.11 0.61
N ILE A 108 -5.49 18.01 0.06
CA ILE A 108 -4.65 18.01 -1.14
C ILE A 108 -5.44 18.50 -2.35
N LEU A 109 -6.66 17.97 -2.58
CA LEU A 109 -7.46 18.34 -3.75
C LEU A 109 -7.86 19.81 -3.79
N VAL A 110 -8.26 20.36 -2.65
CA VAL A 110 -8.66 21.78 -2.55
C VAL A 110 -7.47 22.70 -2.80
N ASN A 111 -6.25 22.29 -2.40
CA ASN A 111 -5.03 23.09 -2.52
C ASN A 111 -4.14 22.65 -3.70
N ILE A 112 -4.60 21.77 -4.58
CA ILE A 112 -3.78 21.15 -5.63
C ILE A 112 -3.11 22.19 -6.54
N ASN A 113 -3.84 23.24 -6.92
CA ASN A 113 -3.31 24.29 -7.77
C ASN A 113 -2.18 25.06 -7.07
N GLN A 114 -2.34 25.39 -5.80
CA GLN A 114 -1.33 26.08 -5.00
C GLN A 114 -0.10 25.22 -4.79
N LEU A 115 -0.28 23.90 -4.57
CA LEU A 115 0.81 22.94 -4.49
C LEU A 115 1.62 22.87 -5.80
N TYR A 116 0.94 22.89 -6.93
CA TYR A 116 1.62 22.89 -8.23
C TYR A 116 2.33 24.23 -8.53
N LEU A 117 1.89 25.37 -7.98
CA LEU A 117 2.59 26.65 -8.10
C LEU A 117 3.95 26.64 -7.40
N LEU A 118 4.15 25.79 -6.38
CA LEU A 118 5.42 25.63 -5.68
C LEU A 118 6.44 24.82 -6.49
N LEU A 119 5.98 24.13 -7.53
CA LEU A 119 6.83 23.29 -8.38
C LEU A 119 7.29 24.07 -9.62
N PRO A 120 8.49 23.77 -10.15
CA PRO A 120 8.92 24.29 -11.44
C PRO A 120 7.92 23.95 -12.55
N ASP A 121 7.82 24.80 -13.58
CA ASP A 121 6.83 24.65 -14.66
C ASP A 121 6.90 23.31 -15.37
N ASN A 122 8.10 22.72 -15.45
CA ASN A 122 8.34 21.40 -16.05
C ASN A 122 7.69 20.22 -15.25
N TYR A 123 7.15 20.49 -14.07
CA TYR A 123 6.51 19.48 -13.22
C TYR A 123 5.02 19.81 -12.96
N ARG A 124 4.51 20.91 -13.53
CA ARG A 124 3.11 21.31 -13.40
C ARG A 124 2.25 20.52 -14.38
N GLY A 125 1.61 19.50 -13.88
CA GLY A 125 0.72 18.65 -14.67
C GLY A 125 0.25 17.46 -13.85
N GLY A 126 -0.68 16.68 -14.39
CA GLY A 126 -1.11 15.45 -13.76
C GLY A 126 -2.10 15.62 -12.59
N ILE A 127 -2.82 16.73 -12.48
CA ILE A 127 -3.86 16.93 -11.45
C ILE A 127 -4.85 15.76 -11.43
N PHE A 128 -5.27 15.31 -12.61
CA PHE A 128 -6.16 14.16 -12.75
C PHE A 128 -5.53 12.87 -12.20
N VAL A 129 -4.22 12.70 -12.39
CA VAL A 129 -3.47 11.56 -11.85
C VAL A 129 -3.46 11.60 -10.33
N VAL A 130 -3.24 12.78 -9.71
CA VAL A 130 -3.33 12.94 -8.25
C VAL A 130 -4.72 12.58 -7.75
N PHE A 131 -5.77 13.00 -8.45
CA PHE A 131 -7.15 12.65 -8.09
C PHE A 131 -7.36 11.13 -8.10
N VAL A 132 -7.04 10.45 -9.20
CA VAL A 132 -7.30 9.01 -9.36
C VAL A 132 -6.45 8.19 -8.40
N ILE A 133 -5.13 8.44 -8.32
CA ILE A 133 -4.24 7.70 -7.42
C ILE A 133 -4.56 8.03 -5.98
N GLY A 134 -4.86 9.30 -5.66
CA GLY A 134 -5.27 9.71 -4.33
C GLY A 134 -6.54 9.02 -3.88
N LEU A 135 -7.52 8.87 -4.76
CA LEU A 135 -8.74 8.11 -4.50
C LEU A 135 -8.45 6.64 -4.23
N SER A 136 -7.57 6.01 -5.02
CA SER A 136 -7.11 4.64 -4.78
C SER A 136 -6.46 4.50 -3.40
N LYS A 137 -5.55 5.43 -3.01
CA LYS A 137 -4.93 5.43 -1.68
C LYS A 137 -5.94 5.65 -0.56
N TYR A 138 -6.95 6.48 -0.78
CA TYR A 138 -8.03 6.67 0.17
C TYR A 138 -8.85 5.39 0.38
N PHE A 139 -9.16 4.65 -0.69
CA PHE A 139 -9.79 3.33 -0.56
C PHE A 139 -8.94 2.33 0.22
N ASP A 140 -7.62 2.31 0.01
CA ASP A 140 -6.71 1.48 0.81
C ASP A 140 -6.82 1.80 2.32
N LEU A 141 -6.99 3.07 2.68
CA LEU A 141 -7.15 3.49 4.07
C LEU A 141 -8.46 2.99 4.70
N ILE A 142 -9.54 2.92 3.93
CA ILE A 142 -10.83 2.40 4.39
C ILE A 142 -10.72 0.93 4.81
N LEU A 143 -9.83 0.16 4.20
CA LEU A 143 -9.57 -1.23 4.57
C LEU A 143 -8.86 -1.38 5.93
N GLY A 144 -8.40 -0.29 6.52
CA GLY A 144 -7.83 -0.28 7.87
C GLY A 144 -6.67 -1.25 8.05
N ASN A 145 -6.76 -2.07 9.09
CA ASN A 145 -5.74 -3.05 9.48
C ASN A 145 -5.87 -4.41 8.76
N ASN A 146 -6.57 -4.47 7.62
CA ASN A 146 -6.87 -5.71 6.89
C ASN A 146 -5.60 -6.53 6.56
N ASN A 147 -4.54 -5.88 6.06
CA ASN A 147 -3.29 -6.54 5.70
C ASN A 147 -2.66 -7.28 6.89
N SER A 148 -2.66 -6.67 8.08
CA SER A 148 -2.15 -7.30 9.29
C SER A 148 -2.94 -8.56 9.65
N ILE A 149 -4.27 -8.54 9.51
CA ILE A 149 -5.14 -9.68 9.78
C ILE A 149 -4.83 -10.82 8.81
N ILE A 150 -4.73 -10.53 7.52
CA ILE A 150 -4.47 -11.55 6.49
C ILE A 150 -3.08 -12.18 6.68
N PHE A 151 -2.04 -11.37 6.89
CA PHE A 151 -0.68 -11.88 7.08
C PHE A 151 -0.50 -12.70 8.35
N ASN A 152 -1.24 -12.42 9.41
CA ASN A 152 -1.23 -13.21 10.65
C ASN A 152 -2.20 -14.41 10.62
N SER A 153 -3.03 -14.55 9.57
CA SER A 153 -3.97 -15.64 9.42
C SER A 153 -3.36 -16.85 8.71
N LYS A 154 -4.07 -17.98 8.71
CA LYS A 154 -3.73 -19.16 7.90
C LYS A 154 -3.76 -18.91 6.39
N TYR A 155 -4.34 -17.80 5.95
CA TYR A 155 -4.50 -17.42 4.55
C TYR A 155 -3.36 -16.56 3.99
N TYR A 156 -2.27 -16.34 4.74
CA TYR A 156 -1.13 -15.53 4.29
C TYR A 156 -0.56 -15.95 2.91
N ARG A 157 -0.66 -17.26 2.58
CA ARG A 157 -0.23 -17.79 1.28
C ARG A 157 -1.09 -17.32 0.11
N ALA A 158 -2.38 -17.06 0.35
CA ALA A 158 -3.29 -16.56 -0.68
C ALA A 158 -2.88 -15.16 -1.16
N VAL A 159 -2.26 -14.35 -0.30
CA VAL A 159 -1.77 -13.01 -0.66
C VAL A 159 -0.74 -13.09 -1.78
N LEU A 160 0.21 -14.04 -1.69
CA LEU A 160 1.21 -14.23 -2.75
C LEU A 160 0.55 -14.64 -4.07
N PHE A 161 -0.37 -15.61 -4.02
CA PHE A 161 -1.06 -16.08 -5.22
C PHE A 161 -1.89 -14.97 -5.88
N LEU A 162 -2.66 -14.21 -5.09
CA LEU A 162 -3.44 -13.07 -5.58
C LEU A 162 -2.53 -11.97 -6.11
N GLY A 163 -1.41 -11.69 -5.45
CA GLY A 163 -0.42 -10.72 -5.92
C GLY A 163 0.18 -11.10 -7.29
N LEU A 164 0.54 -12.37 -7.48
CA LEU A 164 1.05 -12.86 -8.77
C LEU A 164 -0.03 -12.78 -9.86
N LEU A 165 -1.26 -13.12 -9.53
CA LEU A 165 -2.40 -13.03 -10.45
C LEU A 165 -2.67 -11.58 -10.87
N LEU A 166 -2.67 -10.65 -9.91
CA LEU A 166 -2.80 -9.23 -10.19
C LEU A 166 -1.64 -8.72 -11.06
N GLY A 167 -0.39 -9.16 -10.78
CA GLY A 167 0.77 -8.84 -11.60
C GLY A 167 0.62 -9.30 -13.04
N PHE A 168 0.16 -10.51 -13.24
CA PHE A 168 -0.10 -11.05 -14.57
C PHE A 168 -1.15 -10.21 -15.31
N PHE A 169 -2.25 -9.85 -14.64
CA PHE A 169 -3.28 -8.99 -15.24
C PHE A 169 -2.76 -7.58 -15.52
N ALA A 170 -1.98 -6.99 -14.63
CA ALA A 170 -1.42 -5.65 -14.84
C ALA A 170 -0.52 -5.63 -16.08
N VAL A 171 0.39 -6.61 -16.23
CA VAL A 171 1.25 -6.71 -17.41
C VAL A 171 0.44 -6.92 -18.69
N THR A 172 -0.52 -7.84 -18.67
CA THR A 172 -1.31 -8.15 -19.87
C THR A 172 -2.18 -6.96 -20.30
N LEU A 173 -2.81 -6.26 -19.36
CA LEU A 173 -3.60 -5.07 -19.67
C LEU A 173 -2.72 -3.94 -20.22
N ASN A 174 -1.57 -3.69 -19.62
CA ASN A 174 -0.63 -2.67 -20.10
C ASN A 174 -0.01 -3.00 -21.47
N MET A 175 -0.01 -4.27 -21.89
CA MET A 175 0.44 -4.65 -23.24
C MET A 175 -0.66 -4.50 -24.30
N ILE A 176 -1.93 -4.51 -23.90
CA ILE A 176 -3.08 -4.41 -24.82
C ILE A 176 -3.46 -2.95 -25.06
N PHE A 177 -3.27 -2.08 -24.08
CA PHE A 177 -3.61 -0.65 -24.10
C PHE A 177 -2.37 0.23 -24.24
#